data_e03a8a26ad67881981e1b15b5d186fd2
#
_entry.id   e03a8a26ad67881981e1b15b5d186fd2
#
_cell.length_a   1.000
_cell.length_b   1.000
_cell.length_c   1.000
_cell.angle_alpha   90.00
_cell.angle_beta   90.00
_cell.angle_gamma   90.00
#
_symmetry.space_group_name_H-M   'P 1'
#
loop_
_entity.id
_entity.type
_entity.pdbx_description
1 polymer ?
#
loop_
_entity_poly.entity_id
_entity_poly.type
_entity_poly.pdbx_seq_one_letter_code
_entity_poly.pdbx_strand_id
1 'polypeptide(L)'
;MTQQSIADRADRLWCRLRLDRLAGGRQADYVIREDMLAHPATVRSFRRIRWLLVAETVVGLAAIVVAILLTRAGETIPWAVWFRATVVLLITLTLYVFAWRAQLGYYWAYQRLRLFSRIFPIVTLIIAAIPGLYPFWMVIEQIVFSVLMIGIGDVLTSDHMRSAFPKPAKREAP
;
A
#
# COMPACT_ATOMS: atom_id res chain seq x y z
N MET A 1 15.84 -20.14 6.93
CA MET A 1 15.02 -21.14 6.19
C MET A 1 13.51 -20.99 6.36
N THR A 2 12.99 -20.26 7.33
CA THR A 2 11.54 -20.17 7.66
C THR A 2 10.74 -19.15 6.82
N GLN A 3 11.33 -18.07 6.35
CA GLN A 3 10.60 -17.03 5.58
C GLN A 3 10.21 -17.47 4.15
N GLN A 4 11.06 -18.22 3.46
CA GLN A 4 10.74 -18.76 2.13
C GLN A 4 9.55 -19.73 2.16
N SER A 5 9.45 -20.56 3.20
CA SER A 5 8.35 -21.53 3.32
C SER A 5 6.97 -20.87 3.56
N ILE A 6 6.92 -19.70 4.22
CA ILE A 6 5.68 -18.95 4.48
C ILE A 6 5.24 -18.24 3.19
N ALA A 7 6.18 -17.61 2.47
CA ALA A 7 5.90 -16.96 1.21
C ALA A 7 5.37 -17.95 0.17
N ASP A 8 5.97 -19.14 0.06
CA ASP A 8 5.54 -20.20 -0.85
C ASP A 8 4.16 -20.78 -0.49
N ARG A 9 3.82 -20.85 0.80
CA ARG A 9 2.47 -21.27 1.24
C ARG A 9 1.42 -20.20 0.93
N ALA A 10 1.75 -18.95 1.18
CA ALA A 10 0.87 -17.82 0.87
C ALA A 10 0.62 -17.72 -0.64
N ASP A 11 1.66 -17.92 -1.47
CA ASP A 11 1.53 -17.90 -2.93
C ASP A 11 0.66 -19.07 -3.44
N ARG A 12 0.84 -20.27 -2.92
CA ARG A 12 -0.01 -21.43 -3.26
C ARG A 12 -1.49 -21.20 -2.90
N LEU A 13 -1.78 -20.62 -1.75
CA LEU A 13 -3.15 -20.29 -1.34
C LEU A 13 -3.74 -19.20 -2.24
N TRP A 14 -2.94 -18.20 -2.59
CA TRP A 14 -3.35 -17.09 -3.45
C TRP A 14 -3.69 -17.58 -4.87
N CYS A 15 -2.84 -18.42 -5.45
CA CYS A 15 -3.08 -19.06 -6.74
C CYS A 15 -4.30 -19.99 -6.71
N ARG A 16 -4.49 -20.75 -5.62
CA ARG A 16 -5.63 -21.67 -5.44
C ARG A 16 -6.96 -20.93 -5.41
N LEU A 17 -7.00 -19.75 -4.79
CA LEU A 17 -8.19 -18.91 -4.70
C LEU A 17 -8.42 -18.04 -5.95
N ARG A 18 -7.58 -18.16 -6.99
CA ARG A 18 -7.63 -17.35 -8.23
C ARG A 18 -7.74 -15.85 -7.98
N LEU A 19 -7.17 -15.38 -6.86
CA LEU A 19 -7.25 -13.98 -6.46
C LEU A 19 -6.55 -13.04 -7.47
N ASP A 20 -5.55 -13.52 -8.18
CA ASP A 20 -4.89 -12.76 -9.26
C ASP A 20 -5.85 -12.43 -10.40
N ARG A 21 -6.77 -13.35 -10.75
CA ARG A 21 -7.79 -13.08 -11.79
C ARG A 21 -8.84 -12.09 -11.33
N LEU A 22 -9.26 -12.18 -10.08
CA LEU A 22 -10.21 -11.22 -9.48
C LEU A 22 -9.56 -9.83 -9.33
N ALA A 23 -8.30 -9.81 -8.90
CA ALA A 23 -7.58 -8.57 -8.66
C ALA A 23 -6.96 -7.97 -9.94
N GLY A 24 -6.41 -8.78 -10.84
CA GLY A 24 -5.68 -8.35 -12.04
C GLY A 24 -6.53 -8.18 -13.30
N GLY A 25 -7.74 -8.81 -13.35
CA GLY A 25 -8.59 -8.78 -14.53
C GLY A 25 -7.86 -9.26 -15.80
N ARG A 26 -7.92 -8.46 -16.88
CA ARG A 26 -7.24 -8.77 -18.17
C ARG A 26 -5.71 -8.78 -18.08
N GLN A 27 -5.12 -8.27 -17.01
CA GLN A 27 -3.66 -8.17 -16.82
C GLN A 27 -3.14 -9.13 -15.75
N ALA A 28 -3.97 -10.06 -15.27
CA ALA A 28 -3.62 -11.00 -14.19
C ALA A 28 -2.39 -11.86 -14.52
N ASP A 29 -2.27 -12.25 -15.80
CA ASP A 29 -1.22 -13.17 -16.27
C ASP A 29 0.02 -12.44 -16.82
N TYR A 30 0.04 -11.09 -16.81
CA TYR A 30 1.17 -10.32 -17.31
C TYR A 30 2.20 -10.14 -16.20
N VAL A 31 3.32 -10.83 -16.34
CA VAL A 31 4.46 -10.81 -15.42
C VAL A 31 5.67 -10.17 -16.11
N ILE A 32 6.38 -9.34 -15.38
CA ILE A 32 7.61 -8.66 -15.83
C ILE A 32 8.77 -9.66 -15.87
N ARG A 33 9.73 -9.43 -16.77
CA ARG A 33 10.93 -10.24 -16.93
C ARG A 33 11.79 -10.23 -15.66
N GLU A 34 12.35 -11.38 -15.32
CA GLU A 34 13.14 -11.60 -14.11
C GLU A 34 14.40 -10.72 -14.04
N ASP A 35 15.04 -10.45 -15.19
CA ASP A 35 16.22 -9.58 -15.28
C ASP A 35 15.95 -8.16 -14.76
N MET A 36 14.78 -7.61 -15.07
CA MET A 36 14.35 -6.29 -14.58
C MET A 36 14.00 -6.29 -13.10
N LEU A 37 13.45 -7.38 -12.58
CA LEU A 37 13.13 -7.52 -11.15
C LEU A 37 14.40 -7.69 -10.31
N ALA A 38 15.39 -8.42 -10.81
CA ALA A 38 16.68 -8.63 -10.15
C ALA A 38 17.60 -7.39 -10.18
N HIS A 39 17.26 -6.37 -10.97
CA HIS A 39 18.10 -5.17 -11.10
C HIS A 39 18.29 -4.47 -9.73
N PRO A 40 19.53 -4.08 -9.35
CA PRO A 40 19.81 -3.49 -8.03
C PRO A 40 18.99 -2.25 -7.70
N ALA A 41 18.62 -1.44 -8.71
CA ALA A 41 17.79 -0.26 -8.50
C ALA A 41 16.33 -0.64 -8.19
N THR A 42 15.78 -1.68 -8.84
CA THR A 42 14.43 -2.20 -8.57
C THR A 42 14.35 -2.75 -7.14
N VAL A 43 15.34 -3.54 -6.74
CA VAL A 43 15.42 -4.10 -5.37
C VAL A 43 15.51 -2.99 -4.32
N ARG A 44 16.32 -1.94 -4.56
CA ARG A 44 16.41 -0.78 -3.66
C ARG A 44 15.08 -0.02 -3.56
N SER A 45 14.38 0.16 -4.68
CA SER A 45 13.07 0.82 -4.71
C SER A 45 12.04 0.06 -3.89
N PHE A 46 11.93 -1.26 -4.05
CA PHE A 46 11.02 -2.07 -3.23
C PHE A 46 11.41 -2.12 -1.75
N ARG A 47 12.70 -2.06 -1.44
CA ARG A 47 13.17 -1.94 -0.05
C ARG A 47 12.72 -0.61 0.57
N ARG A 48 12.81 0.51 -0.16
CA ARG A 48 12.30 1.82 0.29
C ARG A 48 10.80 1.78 0.51
N ILE A 49 10.03 1.24 -0.43
CA ILE A 49 8.58 1.08 -0.31
C ILE A 49 8.24 0.28 0.95
N ARG A 50 8.94 -0.81 1.22
CA ARG A 50 8.72 -1.63 2.42
C ARG A 50 8.96 -0.86 3.71
N TRP A 51 10.02 -0.06 3.77
CA TRP A 51 10.30 0.79 4.94
C TRP A 51 9.24 1.88 5.13
N LEU A 52 8.74 2.48 4.05
CA LEU A 52 7.66 3.46 4.11
C LEU A 52 6.35 2.80 4.61
N LEU A 53 6.02 1.59 4.14
CA LEU A 53 4.87 0.83 4.65
C LEU A 53 5.03 0.43 6.13
N VAL A 54 6.23 0.10 6.56
CA VAL A 54 6.51 -0.15 8.00
C VAL A 54 6.28 1.12 8.80
N ALA A 55 6.78 2.26 8.33
CA ALA A 55 6.55 3.56 8.98
C ALA A 55 5.05 3.88 9.06
N GLU A 56 4.27 3.67 8.00
CA GLU A 56 2.81 3.82 8.01
C GLU A 56 2.14 2.92 9.05
N THR A 57 2.56 1.66 9.11
CA THR A 57 2.03 0.71 10.11
C THR A 57 2.31 1.20 11.54
N VAL A 58 3.52 1.67 11.79
CA VAL A 58 3.91 2.20 13.11
C VAL A 58 3.07 3.44 13.47
N VAL A 59 2.90 4.37 12.53
CA VAL A 59 2.08 5.57 12.73
C VAL A 59 0.62 5.20 12.99
N GLY A 60 0.04 4.28 12.20
CA GLY A 60 -1.33 3.83 12.38
C GLY A 60 -1.56 3.09 13.72
N LEU A 61 -0.61 2.24 14.14
CA LEU A 61 -0.66 1.60 15.45
C LEU A 61 -0.51 2.61 16.60
N ALA A 62 0.38 3.59 16.45
CA ALA A 62 0.53 4.65 17.44
C ALA A 62 -0.76 5.45 17.60
N ALA A 63 -1.47 5.76 16.50
CA ALA A 63 -2.77 6.43 16.55
C ALA A 63 -3.82 5.62 17.32
N ILE A 64 -3.87 4.30 17.13
CA ILE A 64 -4.76 3.40 17.89
C ILE A 64 -4.39 3.43 19.39
N VAL A 65 -3.10 3.35 19.72
CA VAL A 65 -2.63 3.42 21.13
C VAL A 65 -3.03 4.74 21.76
N VAL A 66 -2.85 5.87 21.07
CA VAL A 66 -3.26 7.20 21.56
C VAL A 66 -4.77 7.22 21.80
N ALA A 67 -5.59 6.72 20.87
CA ALA A 67 -7.04 6.66 21.03
C ALA A 67 -7.46 5.82 22.26
N ILE A 68 -6.79 4.68 22.50
CA ILE A 68 -7.03 3.83 23.68
C ILE A 68 -6.67 4.57 24.96
N LEU A 69 -5.51 5.22 25.00
CA LEU A 69 -5.05 5.94 26.19
C LEU A 69 -5.98 7.11 26.55
N LEU A 70 -6.41 7.88 25.55
CA LEU A 70 -7.36 8.98 25.75
C LEU A 70 -8.72 8.47 26.23
N THR A 71 -9.22 7.37 25.68
CA THR A 71 -10.46 6.73 26.15
C THR A 71 -10.34 6.29 27.61
N ARG A 72 -9.19 5.72 28.02
CA ARG A 72 -8.94 5.34 29.41
C ARG A 72 -8.79 6.54 30.35
N ALA A 73 -8.36 7.68 29.83
CA ALA A 73 -8.29 8.94 30.56
C ALA A 73 -9.67 9.64 30.74
N GLY A 74 -10.74 9.03 30.20
CA GLY A 74 -12.11 9.56 30.32
C GLY A 74 -12.53 10.48 29.16
N GLU A 75 -11.69 10.62 28.13
CA GLU A 75 -12.04 11.37 26.93
C GLU A 75 -13.03 10.60 26.06
N THR A 76 -14.05 11.30 25.57
CA THR A 76 -15.00 10.71 24.62
C THR A 76 -14.44 10.75 23.20
N ILE A 77 -13.96 9.60 22.71
CA ILE A 77 -13.43 9.48 21.35
C ILE A 77 -14.57 9.16 20.37
N PRO A 78 -14.82 10.03 19.36
CA PRO A 78 -15.85 9.77 18.36
C PRO A 78 -15.63 8.45 17.63
N TRP A 79 -16.71 7.76 17.31
CA TRP A 79 -16.63 6.48 16.59
C TRP A 79 -15.90 6.59 15.24
N ALA A 80 -15.98 7.78 14.60
CA ALA A 80 -15.30 8.08 13.36
C ALA A 80 -13.78 7.89 13.43
N VAL A 81 -13.16 8.11 14.61
CA VAL A 81 -11.73 7.88 14.87
C VAL A 81 -11.42 6.39 14.78
N TRP A 82 -12.21 5.54 15.43
CA TRP A 82 -12.04 4.08 15.43
C TRP A 82 -12.26 3.49 14.04
N PHE A 83 -13.33 3.92 13.37
CA PHE A 83 -13.63 3.50 12.00
C PHE A 83 -12.47 3.82 11.06
N ARG A 84 -12.01 5.07 11.10
CA ARG A 84 -10.90 5.50 10.25
C ARG A 84 -9.60 4.72 10.56
N ALA A 85 -9.22 4.59 11.82
CA ALA A 85 -8.01 3.88 12.22
C ALA A 85 -8.04 2.42 11.70
N THR A 86 -9.19 1.75 11.80
CA THR A 86 -9.38 0.40 11.26
C THR A 86 -9.26 0.37 9.74
N VAL A 87 -9.92 1.30 9.04
CA VAL A 87 -9.89 1.38 7.57
C VAL A 87 -8.46 1.64 7.08
N VAL A 88 -7.74 2.59 7.68
CA VAL A 88 -6.36 2.90 7.31
C VAL A 88 -5.46 1.68 7.51
N LEU A 89 -5.60 0.96 8.62
CA LEU A 89 -4.83 -0.26 8.87
C LEU A 89 -5.11 -1.35 7.83
N LEU A 90 -6.37 -1.58 7.47
CA LEU A 90 -6.76 -2.54 6.43
C LEU A 90 -6.19 -2.16 5.06
N ILE A 91 -6.18 -0.87 4.74
CA ILE A 91 -5.58 -0.37 3.51
C ILE A 91 -4.08 -0.60 3.51
N THR A 92 -3.38 -0.27 4.59
CA THR A 92 -1.94 -0.50 4.72
C THR A 92 -1.61 -1.99 4.53
N LEU A 93 -2.40 -2.90 5.13
CA LEU A 93 -2.25 -4.34 4.89
C LEU A 93 -2.45 -4.72 3.42
N THR A 94 -3.43 -4.12 2.76
CA THR A 94 -3.67 -4.33 1.32
C THR A 94 -2.49 -3.83 0.48
N LEU A 95 -1.89 -2.69 0.85
CA LEU A 95 -0.69 -2.16 0.19
C LEU A 95 0.52 -3.09 0.34
N TYR A 96 0.68 -3.77 1.49
CA TYR A 96 1.71 -4.80 1.65
C TYR A 96 1.51 -5.96 0.66
N VAL A 97 0.27 -6.41 0.48
CA VAL A 97 -0.04 -7.45 -0.51
C VAL A 97 0.29 -6.99 -1.92
N PHE A 98 -0.07 -5.76 -2.29
CA PHE A 98 0.26 -5.22 -3.61
C PHE A 98 1.77 -5.04 -3.79
N ALA A 99 2.50 -4.56 -2.78
CA ALA A 99 3.94 -4.43 -2.82
C ALA A 99 4.63 -5.79 -2.98
N TRP A 100 4.16 -6.80 -2.26
CA TRP A 100 4.65 -8.17 -2.38
C TRP A 100 4.39 -8.74 -3.77
N ARG A 101 3.17 -8.62 -4.31
CA ARG A 101 2.83 -9.09 -5.66
C ARG A 101 3.59 -8.33 -6.75
N ALA A 102 3.81 -7.03 -6.59
CA ALA A 102 4.62 -6.25 -7.50
C ALA A 102 6.10 -6.72 -7.51
N GLN A 103 6.65 -7.12 -6.35
CA GLN A 103 7.98 -7.72 -6.26
C GLN A 103 8.09 -9.07 -7.01
N LEU A 104 7.00 -9.83 -7.10
CA LEU A 104 6.92 -11.06 -7.91
C LEU A 104 6.72 -10.77 -9.41
N GLY A 105 6.71 -9.49 -9.82
CA GLY A 105 6.59 -9.08 -11.22
C GLY A 105 5.17 -8.87 -11.73
N TYR A 106 4.15 -8.99 -10.90
CA TYR A 106 2.78 -8.76 -11.35
C TYR A 106 2.51 -7.28 -11.62
N TYR A 107 2.35 -6.92 -12.88
CA TYR A 107 2.10 -5.55 -13.32
C TYR A 107 0.83 -4.93 -12.73
N TRP A 108 -0.25 -5.72 -12.60
CA TRP A 108 -1.51 -5.24 -12.02
C TRP A 108 -1.33 -4.75 -10.57
N ALA A 109 -0.49 -5.43 -9.80
CA ALA A 109 -0.21 -5.07 -8.41
C ALA A 109 0.61 -3.78 -8.33
N TYR A 110 1.62 -3.63 -9.19
CA TYR A 110 2.38 -2.38 -9.34
C TYR A 110 1.46 -1.20 -9.70
N GLN A 111 0.56 -1.40 -10.67
CA GLN A 111 -0.36 -0.36 -11.11
C GLN A 111 -1.32 0.06 -9.99
N ARG A 112 -1.85 -0.89 -9.23
CA ARG A 112 -2.74 -0.59 -8.09
C ARG A 112 -2.00 0.11 -6.96
N LEU A 113 -0.82 -0.39 -6.59
CA LEU A 113 0.01 0.27 -5.58
C LEU A 113 0.30 1.72 -5.95
N ARG A 114 0.64 1.97 -7.21
CA ARG A 114 0.87 3.32 -7.75
C ARG A 114 -0.40 4.18 -7.75
N LEU A 115 -1.56 3.61 -8.05
CA LEU A 115 -2.83 4.32 -8.04
C LEU A 115 -3.22 4.73 -6.62
N PHE A 116 -3.17 3.78 -5.68
CA PHE A 116 -3.50 4.03 -4.29
C PHE A 116 -2.58 5.07 -3.66
N SER A 117 -1.26 4.98 -3.90
CA SER A 117 -0.29 5.95 -3.36
C SER A 117 -0.47 7.38 -3.87
N ARG A 118 -1.25 7.59 -4.94
CA ARG A 118 -1.58 8.93 -5.47
C ARG A 118 -2.94 9.43 -5.02
N ILE A 119 -3.96 8.57 -5.07
CA ILE A 119 -5.34 8.97 -4.78
C ILE A 119 -5.54 9.12 -3.27
N PHE A 120 -5.03 8.17 -2.49
CA PHE A 120 -5.26 8.13 -1.04
C PHE A 120 -4.80 9.39 -0.30
N PRO A 121 -3.58 9.93 -0.52
CA PRO A 121 -3.14 11.17 0.14
C PRO A 121 -4.09 12.33 -0.12
N ILE A 122 -4.58 12.46 -1.36
CA ILE A 122 -5.49 13.54 -1.73
C ILE A 122 -6.80 13.40 -0.97
N VAL A 123 -7.39 12.21 -0.98
CA VAL A 123 -8.66 11.93 -0.30
C VAL A 123 -8.53 12.15 1.22
N THR A 124 -7.46 11.63 1.83
CA THR A 124 -7.24 11.78 3.27
C THR A 124 -7.00 13.22 3.68
N LEU A 125 -6.28 14.02 2.90
CA LEU A 125 -6.06 15.43 3.17
C LEU A 125 -7.34 16.27 3.00
N ILE A 126 -8.17 15.96 2.01
CA ILE A 126 -9.49 16.62 1.84
C ILE A 126 -10.36 16.33 3.08
N ILE A 127 -10.41 15.09 3.54
CA ILE A 127 -11.19 14.72 4.73
C ILE A 127 -10.60 15.38 5.99
N ALA A 128 -9.26 15.47 6.10
CA ALA A 128 -8.59 16.12 7.20
C ALA A 128 -8.88 17.63 7.29
N ALA A 129 -9.16 18.24 6.15
CA ALA A 129 -9.49 19.68 6.07
C ALA A 129 -10.90 20.02 6.55
N ILE A 130 -11.78 19.02 6.84
CA ILE A 130 -13.13 19.26 7.35
C ILE A 130 -13.06 19.68 8.83
N PRO A 131 -13.44 20.92 9.19
CA PRO A 131 -13.34 21.39 10.55
C PRO A 131 -14.22 20.57 11.50
N GLY A 132 -13.68 20.22 12.68
CA GLY A 132 -14.43 19.54 13.73
C GLY A 132 -14.68 18.05 13.52
N LEU A 133 -14.27 17.47 12.38
CA LEU A 133 -14.49 16.05 12.11
C LEU A 133 -13.56 15.17 12.95
N TYR A 134 -12.30 15.59 13.11
CA TYR A 134 -11.28 14.84 13.83
C TYR A 134 -10.54 15.70 14.87
N PRO A 135 -10.05 15.09 15.97
CA PRO A 135 -9.16 15.76 16.92
C PRO A 135 -7.85 16.19 16.21
N PHE A 136 -7.24 17.26 16.70
CA PHE A 136 -6.03 17.85 16.09
C PHE A 136 -4.88 16.86 15.94
N TRP A 137 -4.65 15.99 16.93
CA TRP A 137 -3.59 14.95 16.85
C TRP A 137 -3.81 13.98 15.68
N MET A 138 -5.06 13.69 15.35
CA MET A 138 -5.41 12.82 14.24
C MET A 138 -5.24 13.51 12.89
N VAL A 139 -5.41 14.82 12.82
CA VAL A 139 -5.08 15.62 11.61
C VAL A 139 -3.58 15.56 11.33
N ILE A 140 -2.74 15.66 12.37
CA ILE A 140 -1.28 15.51 12.23
C ILE A 140 -0.94 14.12 11.70
N GLU A 141 -1.53 13.07 12.27
CA GLU A 141 -1.33 11.68 11.82
C GLU A 141 -1.72 11.54 10.34
N GLN A 142 -2.80 12.15 9.88
CA GLN A 142 -3.22 12.13 8.47
C GLN A 142 -2.21 12.79 7.55
N ILE A 143 -1.62 13.90 7.96
CA ILE A 143 -0.58 14.59 7.19
C ILE A 143 0.65 13.68 7.07
N VAL A 144 1.10 13.08 8.16
CA VAL A 144 2.24 12.15 8.16
C VAL A 144 1.98 10.95 7.24
N PHE A 145 0.80 10.32 7.37
CA PHE A 145 0.37 9.23 6.49
C PHE A 145 0.39 9.65 5.01
N SER A 146 -0.14 10.82 4.69
CA SER A 146 -0.17 11.33 3.31
C SER A 146 1.24 11.57 2.75
N VAL A 147 2.16 12.09 3.56
CA VAL A 147 3.57 12.29 3.15
C VAL A 147 4.25 10.94 2.86
N LEU A 148 4.02 9.92 3.70
CA LEU A 148 4.57 8.58 3.48
C LEU A 148 4.02 7.96 2.19
N MET A 149 2.71 8.07 1.95
CA MET A 149 2.07 7.59 0.73
C MET A 149 2.56 8.31 -0.54
N ILE A 150 2.77 9.63 -0.47
CA ILE A 150 3.38 10.39 -1.57
C ILE A 150 4.80 9.87 -1.83
N GLY A 151 5.59 9.60 -0.78
CA GLY A 151 6.91 9.00 -0.90
C GLY A 151 6.90 7.64 -1.61
N ILE A 152 5.90 6.77 -1.32
CA ILE A 152 5.71 5.50 -2.05
C ILE A 152 5.40 5.80 -3.52
N GLY A 153 4.50 6.74 -3.78
CA GLY A 153 4.12 7.15 -5.14
C GLY A 153 5.29 7.70 -5.95
N ASP A 154 6.16 8.46 -5.33
CA ASP A 154 7.37 9.01 -5.95
C ASP A 154 8.34 7.90 -6.36
N VAL A 155 8.64 6.97 -5.46
CA VAL A 155 9.48 5.81 -5.76
C VAL A 155 8.90 4.99 -6.92
N LEU A 156 7.59 4.71 -6.93
CA LEU A 156 6.92 3.95 -7.98
C LEU A 156 6.84 4.70 -9.33
N THR A 157 6.96 6.01 -9.30
CA THR A 157 6.87 6.86 -10.49
C THR A 157 8.24 7.20 -11.08
N SER A 158 9.32 6.85 -10.38
CA SER A 158 10.68 7.08 -10.88
C SER A 158 10.89 6.48 -12.27
N ASP A 159 11.74 7.08 -13.10
CA ASP A 159 11.97 6.65 -14.48
C ASP A 159 12.44 5.21 -14.56
N HIS A 160 13.28 4.79 -13.59
CA HIS A 160 13.73 3.39 -13.50
C HIS A 160 12.55 2.43 -13.27
N MET A 161 11.65 2.72 -12.33
CA MET A 161 10.50 1.85 -12.04
C MET A 161 9.49 1.83 -13.20
N ARG A 162 9.35 2.93 -13.92
CA ARG A 162 8.51 2.99 -15.13
C ARG A 162 9.08 2.14 -16.26
N SER A 163 10.40 2.13 -16.45
CA SER A 163 11.06 1.30 -17.45
C SER A 163 11.08 -0.17 -17.06
N ALA A 164 11.22 -0.48 -15.76
CA ALA A 164 11.17 -1.84 -15.25
C ALA A 164 9.77 -2.47 -15.35
N PHE A 165 8.70 -1.66 -15.28
CA PHE A 165 7.31 -2.09 -15.40
C PHE A 165 6.63 -1.49 -16.64
N PRO A 166 7.02 -1.92 -17.86
CA PRO A 166 6.42 -1.44 -19.10
C PRO A 166 4.96 -1.85 -19.17
N LYS A 167 4.16 -0.95 -19.74
CA LYS A 167 2.73 -1.21 -19.96
C LYS A 167 2.58 -2.36 -20.98
N PRO A 168 1.73 -3.37 -20.71
CA PRO A 168 1.47 -4.43 -21.67
C PRO A 168 0.99 -3.83 -22.98
N ALA A 169 1.53 -4.34 -24.11
CA ALA A 169 1.06 -3.97 -25.44
C ALA A 169 -0.45 -4.25 -25.53
N LYS A 170 -1.20 -3.31 -26.11
CA LYS A 170 -2.60 -3.56 -26.44
C LYS A 170 -2.62 -4.80 -27.36
N ARG A 171 -3.24 -5.89 -26.91
CA ARG A 171 -3.62 -6.96 -27.85
C ARG A 171 -4.55 -6.30 -28.87
N GLU A 172 -4.07 -6.15 -30.07
CA GLU A 172 -4.96 -5.89 -31.22
C GLU A 172 -5.94 -7.04 -31.23
N ALA A 173 -7.22 -6.69 -31.10
CA ALA A 173 -8.30 -7.67 -31.27
C ALA A 173 -8.28 -8.14 -32.73
N PRO A 174 -8.36 -9.44 -32.99
CA PRO A 174 -8.48 -9.97 -34.32
C PRO A 174 -9.77 -9.50 -34.99
#